data_7d2b7a7d0b7184c294fa78884d7cabd0
#
_entry.id   7d2b7a7d0b7184c294fa78884d7cabd0
#
_cell.length_a   1.000
_cell.length_b   1.000
_cell.length_c   1.000
_cell.angle_alpha   90.00
_cell.angle_beta   90.00
_cell.angle_gamma   90.00
#
_symmetry.space_group_name_H-M   'P 1'
#
loop_
_entity.id
_entity.type
_entity.pdbx_description
1 polymer ?
#
loop_
_entity_poly.entity_id
_entity_poly.type
_entity_poly.pdbx_seq_one_letter_code
_entity_poly.pdbx_strand_id
1 'polypeptide(L)'
;MPSGQRAHRDTVRQSEVIRRQFESPCDGVWSLVGNGLSNQTFIKARDGVIAIDTGESIEEMREALRELRAVEQAPIVGVIYTHFHYVDGTAAILEESGGAGKSGGAATRANVAGAKLPIVGHKRIATNRTRASAEIGPAYSRGLVEQFAIALPADGPDGLVNVGLGRWYRNPAHAPFTSGHLPVTQELDDSTGTFTLAGETIEWAHCPSDSDDSVNFYFASRGLCVHNTVWPVLFNVYAIRGEEYRDPRVLLRGFDQVLAWEPEHLIGAHGPAISGKKQIRERVTRSRDAIQFLWDQTVRGINKGWTADEIADRVKLPAGCDDDYLTSELYGVAEHHVRQIFAGLRGWFDGDESKLFPMEPAERYQRLIDGFGGRSKVREQSARALDNNDVRWATEMATWLARTTGATADDKALLARCMRTIGERTPAANIRNWALTRARHLDGSGPMDRYYQHRFSARLVQHHDNATIINTLRVTLEPSLVEGIDHLAAFVVDGERLSLHVRNGVAVPTRVSTSAASSSEATLTRNTLIDVLSGRTTWSECVQRGSIVVSGDSTTLNLVRAAFDVPGLRS
;
A
#
# COMPACT_ATOMS: atom_id res chain seq x y z
N MET A 1 8.33 -17.69 -18.76
CA MET A 1 8.15 -18.65 -17.66
C MET A 1 7.31 -19.83 -18.14
N PRO A 2 7.28 -20.97 -17.42
CA PRO A 2 6.51 -22.17 -17.86
C PRO A 2 5.03 -21.91 -18.13
N SER A 3 4.40 -21.05 -17.34
CA SER A 3 2.98 -20.68 -17.51
C SER A 3 2.75 -19.55 -18.53
N GLY A 4 3.73 -19.24 -19.37
CA GLY A 4 3.61 -18.29 -20.47
C GLY A 4 3.85 -16.81 -20.13
N GLN A 5 4.15 -16.47 -18.87
CA GLN A 5 4.44 -15.07 -18.48
C GLN A 5 5.68 -14.55 -19.19
N ARG A 6 5.60 -13.30 -19.65
CA ARG A 6 6.73 -12.53 -20.17
C ARG A 6 7.22 -11.55 -19.12
N ALA A 7 8.50 -11.59 -18.79
CA ALA A 7 9.10 -10.73 -17.77
C ALA A 7 10.61 -10.61 -17.96
N HIS A 8 11.19 -9.57 -17.37
CA HIS A 8 12.64 -9.45 -17.29
C HIS A 8 13.24 -10.63 -16.53
N ARG A 9 14.42 -11.11 -16.94
CA ARG A 9 15.09 -12.27 -16.33
C ARG A 9 15.31 -12.09 -14.82
N ASP A 10 15.62 -10.87 -14.38
CA ASP A 10 15.93 -10.60 -12.98
C ASP A 10 14.66 -10.57 -12.12
N THR A 11 13.50 -10.15 -12.66
CA THR A 11 12.20 -10.35 -12.00
C THR A 11 11.91 -11.84 -11.78
N VAL A 12 12.27 -12.67 -12.75
CA VAL A 12 12.11 -14.15 -12.63
C VAL A 12 13.05 -14.71 -11.56
N ARG A 13 14.34 -14.29 -11.55
CA ARG A 13 15.32 -14.69 -10.53
C ARG A 13 14.88 -14.29 -9.11
N GLN A 14 14.30 -13.11 -8.97
CA GLN A 14 13.79 -12.64 -7.68
C GLN A 14 12.74 -13.60 -7.10
N SER A 15 11.94 -14.26 -7.94
CA SER A 15 10.97 -15.26 -7.46
C SER A 15 11.61 -16.42 -6.69
N GLU A 16 12.87 -16.76 -6.98
CA GLU A 16 13.61 -17.79 -6.25
C GLU A 16 14.08 -17.28 -4.88
N VAL A 17 14.45 -16.00 -4.80
CA VAL A 17 14.87 -15.36 -3.54
C VAL A 17 13.70 -15.28 -2.55
N ILE A 18 12.52 -14.88 -3.04
CA ILE A 18 11.32 -14.65 -2.23
C ILE A 18 10.33 -15.83 -2.26
N ARG A 19 10.83 -17.05 -2.63
CA ARG A 19 10.00 -18.25 -2.64
C ARG A 19 9.52 -18.61 -1.23
N ARG A 20 8.43 -19.37 -1.17
CA ARG A 20 7.96 -19.89 0.12
C ARG A 20 8.97 -20.86 0.72
N GLN A 21 9.42 -20.57 1.93
CA GLN A 21 10.35 -21.39 2.70
C GLN A 21 10.18 -21.12 4.19
N PHE A 22 10.34 -22.19 5.00
CA PHE A 22 10.37 -22.09 6.46
C PHE A 22 11.81 -22.24 6.90
N GLU A 23 12.40 -21.14 7.36
CA GLU A 23 13.83 -21.03 7.68
C GLU A 23 14.05 -21.10 9.19
N SER A 24 15.21 -21.64 9.60
CA SER A 24 15.73 -21.56 10.97
C SER A 24 17.15 -20.99 10.94
N PRO A 25 17.31 -19.66 10.95
CA PRO A 25 18.64 -19.02 10.85
C PRO A 25 19.53 -19.28 12.07
N CYS A 26 18.93 -19.50 13.24
CA CYS A 26 19.65 -19.94 14.45
C CYS A 26 18.72 -20.76 15.37
N ASP A 27 19.29 -21.36 16.42
CA ASP A 27 18.52 -22.22 17.33
C ASP A 27 17.35 -21.49 17.99
N GLY A 28 16.17 -22.11 17.94
CA GLY A 28 14.93 -21.56 18.50
C GLY A 28 14.38 -20.32 17.75
N VAL A 29 14.81 -20.08 16.52
CA VAL A 29 14.29 -19.01 15.67
C VAL A 29 13.82 -19.58 14.34
N TRP A 30 12.60 -19.24 13.96
CA TRP A 30 11.99 -19.67 12.69
C TRP A 30 11.35 -18.48 11.98
N SER A 31 11.42 -18.47 10.65
CA SER A 31 10.79 -17.46 9.82
C SER A 31 10.13 -18.11 8.61
N LEU A 32 8.85 -17.85 8.41
CA LEU A 32 8.10 -18.27 7.22
C LEU A 32 8.13 -17.16 6.19
N VAL A 33 8.95 -17.35 5.16
CA VAL A 33 9.08 -16.46 4.01
C VAL A 33 8.10 -16.86 2.91
N GLY A 34 7.51 -15.90 2.21
CA GLY A 34 6.70 -16.15 1.01
C GLY A 34 5.35 -16.83 1.27
N ASN A 35 4.87 -16.82 2.50
CA ASN A 35 3.52 -17.26 2.86
C ASN A 35 2.47 -16.25 2.34
N GLY A 36 2.73 -14.98 2.57
CA GLY A 36 2.04 -13.81 2.03
C GLY A 36 3.05 -12.80 1.49
N LEU A 37 2.83 -11.52 1.75
CA LEU A 37 3.78 -10.46 1.42
C LEU A 37 4.88 -10.35 2.49
N SER A 38 4.51 -10.48 3.75
CA SER A 38 5.45 -10.43 4.87
C SER A 38 5.90 -11.80 5.36
N ASN A 39 7.01 -11.81 6.08
CA ASN A 39 7.43 -12.93 6.88
C ASN A 39 6.62 -13.00 8.18
N GLN A 40 6.42 -14.22 8.71
CA GLN A 40 5.99 -14.45 10.08
C GLN A 40 7.15 -15.09 10.82
N THR A 41 7.69 -14.39 11.84
CA THR A 41 8.89 -14.82 12.57
C THR A 41 8.52 -15.27 13.98
N PHE A 42 9.13 -16.35 14.42
CA PHE A 42 8.88 -16.98 15.72
C PHE A 42 10.20 -17.16 16.48
N ILE A 43 10.22 -16.75 17.74
CA ILE A 43 11.41 -16.83 18.59
C ILE A 43 11.04 -17.60 19.86
N LYS A 44 11.70 -18.72 20.08
CA LYS A 44 11.58 -19.48 21.33
C LYS A 44 12.23 -18.69 22.46
N ALA A 45 11.45 -18.34 23.44
CA ALA A 45 11.85 -17.64 24.65
C ALA A 45 11.72 -18.57 25.85
N ARG A 46 12.12 -18.10 27.06
CA ARG A 46 12.05 -18.88 28.27
C ARG A 46 10.65 -19.36 28.62
N ASP A 47 9.65 -18.47 28.45
CA ASP A 47 8.29 -18.70 28.92
C ASP A 47 7.33 -19.18 27.79
N GLY A 48 7.83 -19.35 26.55
CA GLY A 48 7.08 -19.76 25.39
C GLY A 48 7.65 -19.19 24.09
N VAL A 49 6.83 -18.94 23.10
CA VAL A 49 7.23 -18.41 21.80
C VAL A 49 6.74 -16.96 21.66
N ILE A 50 7.60 -16.09 21.14
CA ILE A 50 7.26 -14.73 20.70
C ILE A 50 7.00 -14.79 19.19
N ALA A 51 5.84 -14.29 18.72
CA ALA A 51 5.56 -14.11 17.30
C ALA A 51 5.85 -12.66 16.88
N ILE A 52 6.55 -12.47 15.76
CA ILE A 52 6.83 -11.14 15.20
C ILE A 52 6.16 -11.05 13.83
N ASP A 53 5.30 -10.06 13.69
CA ASP A 53 4.35 -9.85 12.59
C ASP A 53 3.43 -11.06 12.35
N THR A 54 2.21 -10.79 11.99
CA THR A 54 1.16 -11.81 11.91
C THR A 54 0.49 -11.90 10.53
N GLY A 55 1.07 -11.18 9.56
CA GLY A 55 0.57 -11.18 8.19
C GLY A 55 -0.70 -10.35 7.99
N GLU A 56 -1.31 -10.51 6.82
CA GLU A 56 -2.44 -9.73 6.31
C GLU A 56 -3.82 -10.30 6.66
N SER A 57 -3.88 -11.51 7.28
CA SER A 57 -5.15 -12.14 7.64
C SER A 57 -4.99 -13.26 8.68
N ILE A 58 -6.11 -13.61 9.30
CA ILE A 58 -6.21 -14.77 10.20
C ILE A 58 -5.78 -16.05 9.49
N GLU A 59 -6.19 -16.24 8.25
CA GLU A 59 -5.91 -17.44 7.46
C GLU A 59 -4.40 -17.57 7.16
N GLU A 60 -3.74 -16.45 6.87
CA GLU A 60 -2.28 -16.41 6.66
C GLU A 60 -1.52 -16.81 7.93
N MET A 61 -1.94 -16.27 9.07
CA MET A 61 -1.31 -16.60 10.35
C MET A 61 -1.59 -18.04 10.79
N ARG A 62 -2.79 -18.58 10.53
CA ARG A 62 -3.08 -20.01 10.79
C ARG A 62 -2.14 -20.94 10.02
N GLU A 63 -1.81 -20.59 8.77
CA GLU A 63 -0.82 -21.32 7.99
C GLU A 63 0.55 -21.27 8.64
N ALA A 64 1.00 -20.08 9.08
CA ALA A 64 2.27 -19.90 9.75
C ALA A 64 2.34 -20.67 11.09
N LEU A 65 1.27 -20.68 11.85
CA LEU A 65 1.15 -21.47 13.06
C LEU A 65 1.26 -22.97 12.79
N ARG A 66 0.67 -23.47 11.71
CA ARG A 66 0.77 -24.89 11.34
C ARG A 66 2.20 -25.30 11.03
N GLU A 67 2.98 -24.47 10.31
CA GLU A 67 4.40 -24.72 10.08
C GLU A 67 5.19 -24.68 11.39
N LEU A 68 4.94 -23.72 12.26
CA LEU A 68 5.58 -23.64 13.57
C LEU A 68 5.29 -24.90 14.39
N ARG A 69 4.05 -25.37 14.43
CA ARG A 69 3.65 -26.55 15.23
C ARG A 69 4.26 -27.86 14.76
N ALA A 70 4.81 -27.91 13.55
CA ALA A 70 5.61 -29.05 13.08
C ALA A 70 6.98 -29.17 13.80
N VAL A 71 7.47 -28.06 14.38
CA VAL A 71 8.82 -28.00 14.98
C VAL A 71 8.82 -27.52 16.45
N GLU A 72 7.80 -26.78 16.90
CA GLU A 72 7.74 -26.23 18.25
C GLU A 72 6.30 -26.25 18.79
N GLN A 73 6.13 -26.82 19.97
CA GLN A 73 4.82 -26.99 20.63
C GLN A 73 4.54 -25.96 21.74
N ALA A 74 5.56 -25.20 22.17
CA ALA A 74 5.37 -24.21 23.22
C ALA A 74 4.37 -23.12 22.79
N PRO A 75 3.51 -22.64 23.71
CA PRO A 75 2.48 -21.65 23.38
C PRO A 75 3.11 -20.32 22.95
N ILE A 76 2.40 -19.57 22.10
CA ILE A 76 2.74 -18.16 21.84
C ILE A 76 2.29 -17.34 23.03
N VAL A 77 3.23 -16.64 23.66
CA VAL A 77 3.04 -15.88 24.90
C VAL A 77 3.27 -14.38 24.74
N GLY A 78 3.59 -13.93 23.53
CA GLY A 78 3.73 -12.52 23.19
C GLY A 78 3.78 -12.30 21.69
N VAL A 79 3.39 -11.10 21.27
CA VAL A 79 3.42 -10.65 19.88
C VAL A 79 4.18 -9.33 19.78
N ILE A 80 4.96 -9.18 18.72
CA ILE A 80 5.64 -7.93 18.38
C ILE A 80 5.19 -7.53 16.97
N TYR A 81 4.81 -6.27 16.78
CA TYR A 81 4.57 -5.68 15.47
C TYR A 81 5.77 -4.82 15.06
N THR A 82 6.37 -5.11 13.92
CA THR A 82 7.41 -4.25 13.36
C THR A 82 6.83 -2.91 12.88
N HIS A 83 5.62 -2.93 12.30
CA HIS A 83 4.86 -1.77 11.83
C HIS A 83 3.40 -2.17 11.51
N PHE A 84 2.57 -1.23 11.04
CA PHE A 84 1.12 -1.43 10.94
C PHE A 84 0.64 -2.37 9.81
N HIS A 85 1.49 -2.70 8.82
CA HIS A 85 1.03 -3.44 7.63
C HIS A 85 0.65 -4.90 7.92
N TYR A 86 1.37 -5.58 8.84
CA TYR A 86 1.28 -7.03 9.02
C TYR A 86 0.78 -7.45 10.41
N VAL A 87 -0.35 -6.90 10.78
CA VAL A 87 -0.95 -7.04 12.13
C VAL A 87 -2.31 -7.75 12.11
N ASP A 88 -2.82 -8.12 10.92
CA ASP A 88 -4.20 -8.58 10.74
C ASP A 88 -4.41 -10.09 11.03
N GLY A 89 -3.34 -10.85 11.30
CA GLY A 89 -3.45 -12.26 11.64
C GLY A 89 -3.49 -12.58 13.13
N THR A 90 -3.33 -11.59 14.01
CA THR A 90 -3.09 -11.83 15.46
C THR A 90 -4.19 -12.61 16.16
N ALA A 91 -5.45 -12.47 15.75
CA ALA A 91 -6.56 -13.23 16.36
C ALA A 91 -6.40 -14.75 16.18
N ALA A 92 -5.69 -15.23 15.16
CA ALA A 92 -5.40 -16.66 14.98
C ALA A 92 -4.62 -17.26 16.14
N ILE A 93 -3.76 -16.48 16.79
CA ILE A 93 -2.99 -16.91 17.98
C ILE A 93 -3.91 -17.17 19.17
N LEU A 94 -4.92 -16.31 19.36
CA LEU A 94 -5.89 -16.49 20.43
C LEU A 94 -6.85 -17.66 20.14
N GLU A 95 -7.23 -17.87 18.88
CA GLU A 95 -8.02 -19.03 18.47
C GLU A 95 -7.29 -20.35 18.76
N GLU A 96 -5.98 -20.40 18.48
CA GLU A 96 -5.15 -21.55 18.81
C GLU A 96 -5.09 -21.80 20.33
N SER A 97 -4.94 -20.74 21.14
CA SER A 97 -4.78 -20.83 22.60
C SER A 97 -6.09 -21.21 23.31
N GLY A 98 -7.25 -20.86 22.72
CA GLY A 98 -8.57 -21.08 23.34
C GLY A 98 -9.11 -22.50 23.22
N GLY A 99 -8.35 -23.46 22.64
CA GLY A 99 -8.79 -24.81 22.37
C GLY A 99 -9.92 -24.87 21.34
N ALA A 100 -9.84 -25.80 20.39
CA ALA A 100 -10.77 -25.97 19.28
C ALA A 100 -12.24 -26.12 19.73
N GLY A 101 -12.91 -25.03 20.06
CA GLY A 101 -14.35 -24.91 20.20
C GLY A 101 -14.96 -24.82 18.80
N LYS A 102 -15.62 -25.91 18.38
CA LYS A 102 -16.35 -26.03 17.12
C LYS A 102 -17.30 -24.83 16.94
N SER A 103 -17.10 -24.02 15.95
CA SER A 103 -18.09 -23.49 15.01
C SER A 103 -17.57 -22.20 14.35
N GLY A 104 -17.62 -22.14 13.01
CA GLY A 104 -17.37 -20.96 12.23
C GLY A 104 -18.42 -19.88 12.48
N GLY A 105 -18.10 -18.97 13.35
CA GLY A 105 -18.83 -17.72 13.59
C GLY A 105 -17.81 -16.65 13.91
N ALA A 106 -17.99 -15.46 13.34
CA ALA A 106 -17.15 -14.31 13.58
C ALA A 106 -16.91 -14.15 15.09
N ALA A 107 -15.66 -14.32 15.53
CA ALA A 107 -15.29 -14.05 16.90
C ALA A 107 -15.56 -12.57 17.17
N THR A 108 -16.66 -12.30 17.83
CA THR A 108 -17.03 -10.95 18.24
C THR A 108 -15.98 -10.45 19.24
N ARG A 109 -15.58 -9.18 19.14
CA ARG A 109 -14.66 -8.46 20.03
C ARG A 109 -14.87 -8.73 21.54
N ALA A 110 -16.05 -9.21 21.92
CA ALA A 110 -16.44 -9.48 23.32
C ALA A 110 -15.82 -10.75 23.93
N ASN A 111 -15.45 -11.76 23.15
CA ASN A 111 -14.92 -13.03 23.69
C ASN A 111 -13.39 -13.06 23.88
N VAL A 112 -12.68 -12.03 23.43
CA VAL A 112 -11.21 -11.92 23.47
C VAL A 112 -10.71 -11.24 24.76
N ALA A 113 -11.60 -10.69 25.58
CA ALA A 113 -11.26 -9.86 26.75
C ALA A 113 -10.65 -10.64 27.93
N GLY A 114 -10.53 -11.96 27.88
CA GLY A 114 -10.05 -12.80 29.01
C GLY A 114 -8.57 -13.21 28.97
N ALA A 115 -7.94 -13.30 27.81
CA ALA A 115 -6.53 -13.67 27.69
C ALA A 115 -5.66 -12.43 27.40
N LYS A 116 -4.86 -12.02 28.38
CA LYS A 116 -3.92 -10.90 28.24
C LYS A 116 -2.68 -11.36 27.44
N LEU A 117 -2.80 -11.52 26.13
CA LEU A 117 -1.64 -11.69 25.26
C LEU A 117 -0.91 -10.33 25.15
N PRO A 118 0.34 -10.21 25.63
CA PRO A 118 1.12 -8.99 25.44
C PRO A 118 1.38 -8.74 23.96
N ILE A 119 1.09 -7.53 23.49
CA ILE A 119 1.33 -7.09 22.11
C ILE A 119 2.15 -5.81 22.16
N VAL A 120 3.39 -5.89 21.70
CA VAL A 120 4.32 -4.77 21.66
C VAL A 120 4.35 -4.17 20.26
N GLY A 121 4.30 -2.85 20.14
CA GLY A 121 4.38 -2.18 18.86
C GLY A 121 4.37 -0.66 19.04
N HIS A 122 4.59 0.07 17.94
CA HIS A 122 4.63 1.51 17.97
C HIS A 122 3.24 2.11 18.21
N LYS A 123 3.16 3.21 18.97
CA LYS A 123 1.91 3.94 19.30
C LYS A 123 1.10 4.41 18.08
N ARG A 124 1.76 4.59 16.91
CA ARG A 124 1.10 5.05 15.67
C ARG A 124 0.41 3.94 14.88
N ILE A 125 0.57 2.67 15.22
CA ILE A 125 -0.01 1.54 14.46
C ILE A 125 -1.51 1.74 14.23
N ALA A 126 -2.26 2.07 15.28
CA ALA A 126 -3.71 2.29 15.18
C ALA A 126 -4.07 3.44 14.22
N THR A 127 -3.35 4.55 14.29
CA THR A 127 -3.55 5.72 13.42
C THR A 127 -3.18 5.39 11.98
N ASN A 128 -2.04 4.75 11.74
CA ASN A 128 -1.55 4.44 10.39
C ASN A 128 -2.46 3.44 9.66
N ARG A 129 -3.05 2.47 10.37
CA ARG A 129 -4.03 1.54 9.79
C ARG A 129 -5.27 2.25 9.20
N THR A 130 -5.62 3.41 9.71
CA THR A 130 -6.80 4.17 9.26
C THR A 130 -6.44 5.30 8.30
N ARG A 131 -5.28 5.92 8.44
CA ARG A 131 -4.88 7.12 7.70
C ARG A 131 -4.88 6.94 6.17
N ALA A 132 -4.19 5.92 5.67
CA ALA A 132 -4.07 5.67 4.23
C ALA A 132 -5.41 5.28 3.57
N SER A 133 -6.35 4.75 4.32
CA SER A 133 -7.65 4.31 3.83
C SER A 133 -8.77 5.36 3.99
N ALA A 134 -8.48 6.54 4.57
CA ALA A 134 -9.45 7.59 4.79
C ALA A 134 -9.78 8.37 3.48
N GLU A 135 -9.33 9.61 3.37
CA GLU A 135 -9.75 10.52 2.30
C GLU A 135 -9.35 10.06 0.90
N ILE A 136 -8.14 9.49 0.75
CA ILE A 136 -7.65 8.97 -0.55
C ILE A 136 -7.90 7.46 -0.72
N GLY A 137 -8.71 6.87 0.13
CA GLY A 137 -8.99 5.43 0.14
C GLY A 137 -9.34 4.83 -1.23
N PRO A 138 -10.20 5.43 -2.06
CA PRO A 138 -10.48 4.93 -3.41
C PRO A 138 -9.25 4.89 -4.33
N ALA A 139 -8.44 5.95 -4.32
CA ALA A 139 -7.19 6.01 -5.10
C ALA A 139 -6.16 5.01 -4.56
N TYR A 140 -6.02 4.91 -3.25
CA TYR A 140 -5.14 3.96 -2.59
C TYR A 140 -5.51 2.50 -2.92
N SER A 141 -6.80 2.16 -2.86
CA SER A 141 -7.29 0.81 -3.22
C SER A 141 -6.98 0.45 -4.67
N ARG A 142 -7.19 1.40 -5.61
CA ARG A 142 -6.83 1.23 -7.02
C ARG A 142 -5.33 1.01 -7.19
N GLY A 143 -4.52 1.84 -6.53
CA GLY A 143 -3.06 1.74 -6.54
C GLY A 143 -2.54 0.39 -6.04
N LEU A 144 -3.18 -0.19 -5.00
CA LEU A 144 -2.87 -1.55 -4.53
C LEU A 144 -3.13 -2.60 -5.63
N VAL A 145 -4.27 -2.50 -6.34
CA VAL A 145 -4.60 -3.41 -7.44
C VAL A 145 -3.57 -3.34 -8.55
N GLU A 146 -3.14 -2.13 -8.91
CA GLU A 146 -2.17 -1.89 -9.98
C GLU A 146 -0.76 -2.32 -9.59
N GLN A 147 -0.25 -1.89 -8.43
CA GLN A 147 1.12 -2.18 -7.99
C GLN A 147 1.35 -3.66 -7.69
N PHE A 148 0.36 -4.31 -7.07
CA PHE A 148 0.49 -5.69 -6.59
C PHE A 148 -0.17 -6.73 -7.50
N ALA A 149 -0.46 -6.37 -8.75
CA ALA A 149 -0.96 -7.31 -9.77
C ALA A 149 -2.25 -8.05 -9.40
N ILE A 150 -3.11 -7.48 -8.52
CA ILE A 150 -4.31 -8.17 -8.02
C ILE A 150 -5.28 -8.51 -9.16
N ALA A 151 -5.29 -7.70 -10.22
CA ALA A 151 -6.15 -7.89 -11.38
C ALA A 151 -5.45 -8.59 -12.57
N LEU A 152 -4.18 -8.97 -12.44
CA LEU A 152 -3.50 -9.72 -13.48
C LEU A 152 -3.89 -11.21 -13.43
N PRO A 153 -3.92 -11.90 -14.58
CA PRO A 153 -4.14 -13.34 -14.61
C PRO A 153 -2.97 -14.11 -13.99
N ALA A 154 -3.20 -15.33 -13.59
CA ALA A 154 -2.14 -16.22 -13.08
C ALA A 154 -1.15 -16.60 -14.19
N ASP A 155 -1.65 -16.78 -15.42
CA ASP A 155 -0.94 -17.36 -16.55
C ASP A 155 -0.96 -16.44 -17.77
N GLY A 156 -0.17 -16.80 -18.78
CA GLY A 156 -0.08 -16.08 -20.05
C GLY A 156 0.87 -14.88 -20.02
N PRO A 157 1.01 -14.15 -21.14
CA PRO A 157 2.02 -13.10 -21.29
C PRO A 157 1.95 -12.00 -20.22
N ASP A 158 0.74 -11.58 -19.87
CA ASP A 158 0.47 -10.54 -18.84
C ASP A 158 0.37 -11.14 -17.42
N GLY A 159 0.65 -12.44 -17.24
CA GLY A 159 0.46 -13.13 -15.97
C GLY A 159 1.34 -12.63 -14.84
N LEU A 160 0.87 -12.82 -13.59
CA LEU A 160 1.62 -12.50 -12.37
C LEU A 160 2.92 -13.33 -12.31
N VAL A 161 4.03 -12.67 -12.00
CA VAL A 161 5.31 -13.33 -11.70
C VAL A 161 5.58 -13.24 -10.20
N ASN A 162 5.73 -12.03 -9.68
CA ASN A 162 5.82 -11.71 -8.27
C ASN A 162 5.45 -10.24 -8.05
N VAL A 163 5.48 -9.81 -6.80
CA VAL A 163 5.19 -8.43 -6.40
C VAL A 163 6.43 -7.73 -5.80
N GLY A 164 7.62 -8.29 -6.04
CA GLY A 164 8.91 -7.73 -5.63
C GLY A 164 9.36 -8.17 -4.23
N LEU A 165 8.49 -8.08 -3.24
CA LEU A 165 8.74 -8.42 -1.84
C LEU A 165 8.25 -9.83 -1.47
N GLY A 166 7.37 -10.40 -2.28
CA GLY A 166 6.79 -11.73 -2.17
C GLY A 166 6.21 -12.16 -3.51
N ARG A 167 5.75 -13.39 -3.61
CA ARG A 167 5.05 -13.86 -4.81
C ARG A 167 3.68 -13.20 -4.96
N TRP A 168 3.00 -12.96 -3.84
CA TRP A 168 1.65 -12.44 -3.74
C TRP A 168 1.61 -11.21 -2.84
N TYR A 169 0.71 -10.30 -3.11
CA TYR A 169 0.25 -9.34 -2.10
C TYR A 169 -0.56 -10.07 -1.01
N ARG A 170 -1.55 -10.83 -1.48
CA ARG A 170 -2.34 -11.77 -0.67
C ARG A 170 -2.37 -13.09 -1.40
N ASN A 171 -1.85 -14.12 -0.77
CA ASN A 171 -1.87 -15.46 -1.35
C ASN A 171 -3.32 -15.95 -1.47
N PRO A 172 -3.80 -16.30 -2.68
CA PRO A 172 -5.18 -16.75 -2.89
C PRO A 172 -5.61 -17.93 -2.00
N ALA A 173 -4.66 -18.75 -1.55
CA ALA A 173 -4.93 -19.85 -0.61
C ALA A 173 -5.42 -19.38 0.76
N HIS A 174 -5.22 -18.12 1.11
CA HIS A 174 -5.64 -17.53 2.38
C HIS A 174 -6.97 -16.75 2.26
N ALA A 175 -7.73 -16.92 1.18
CA ALA A 175 -9.07 -16.34 1.12
C ALA A 175 -9.94 -16.90 2.26
N PRO A 176 -10.84 -16.10 2.89
CA PRO A 176 -11.33 -14.78 2.47
C PRO A 176 -10.54 -13.57 3.00
N PHE A 177 -9.36 -13.73 3.59
CA PHE A 177 -8.52 -12.65 4.13
C PHE A 177 -9.16 -11.92 5.31
N THR A 178 -9.58 -12.66 6.30
CA THR A 178 -10.25 -12.11 7.49
C THR A 178 -9.28 -11.29 8.32
N SER A 179 -9.64 -10.03 8.63
CA SER A 179 -8.85 -9.18 9.52
C SER A 179 -9.08 -9.57 10.97
N GLY A 180 -8.01 -9.88 11.67
CA GLY A 180 -7.98 -10.26 13.08
C GLY A 180 -6.98 -9.42 13.89
N HIS A 181 -6.84 -8.13 13.57
CA HIS A 181 -5.98 -7.20 14.32
C HIS A 181 -6.39 -7.10 15.77
N LEU A 182 -5.39 -7.12 16.65
CA LEU A 182 -5.54 -6.80 18.06
C LEU A 182 -4.72 -5.55 18.40
N PRO A 183 -5.25 -4.64 19.26
CA PRO A 183 -4.54 -3.43 19.65
C PRO A 183 -3.23 -3.73 20.38
N VAL A 184 -2.25 -2.84 20.20
CA VAL A 184 -1.03 -2.82 21.01
C VAL A 184 -1.37 -2.65 22.49
N THR A 185 -0.76 -3.46 23.34
CA THR A 185 -0.92 -3.41 24.80
C THR A 185 0.27 -2.77 25.51
N GLN A 186 1.44 -2.77 24.85
CA GLN A 186 2.64 -2.09 25.27
C GLN A 186 3.17 -1.23 24.13
N GLU A 187 2.98 0.08 24.25
CA GLU A 187 3.35 1.04 23.21
C GLU A 187 4.82 1.39 23.26
N LEU A 188 5.45 1.43 22.09
CA LEU A 188 6.77 2.03 21.83
C LEU A 188 6.58 3.41 21.22
N ASP A 189 7.57 4.29 21.41
CA ASP A 189 7.55 5.67 20.92
C ASP A 189 8.65 5.95 19.87
N ASP A 190 8.93 7.23 19.63
CA ASP A 190 9.91 7.69 18.64
C ASP A 190 11.37 7.66 19.18
N SER A 191 11.70 6.73 20.06
CA SER A 191 13.00 6.64 20.73
C SER A 191 13.68 5.28 20.52
N THR A 192 14.58 4.95 21.41
CA THR A 192 15.22 3.64 21.54
C THR A 192 15.09 3.18 23.00
N GLY A 193 15.16 1.88 23.22
CA GLY A 193 15.08 1.37 24.59
C GLY A 193 15.18 -0.13 24.67
N THR A 194 14.79 -0.65 25.83
CA THR A 194 14.73 -2.09 26.11
C THR A 194 13.40 -2.43 26.78
N PHE A 195 12.92 -3.65 26.53
CA PHE A 195 11.81 -4.22 27.29
C PHE A 195 12.04 -5.72 27.49
N THR A 196 11.27 -6.32 28.39
CA THR A 196 11.30 -7.77 28.61
C THR A 196 9.97 -8.37 28.15
N LEU A 197 10.03 -9.42 27.33
CA LEU A 197 8.89 -10.19 26.88
C LEU A 197 9.22 -11.69 26.94
N ALA A 198 8.35 -12.49 27.55
CA ALA A 198 8.54 -13.94 27.68
C ALA A 198 9.90 -14.36 28.28
N GLY A 199 10.49 -13.51 29.13
CA GLY A 199 11.78 -13.71 29.73
C GLY A 199 13.00 -13.38 28.88
N GLU A 200 12.79 -12.84 27.67
CA GLU A 200 13.85 -12.28 26.81
C GLU A 200 13.93 -10.78 27.00
N THR A 201 15.17 -10.24 27.09
CA THR A 201 15.44 -8.80 27.05
C THR A 201 15.67 -8.40 25.60
N ILE A 202 14.88 -7.48 25.10
CA ILE A 202 14.86 -7.07 23.71
C ILE A 202 15.18 -5.57 23.64
N GLU A 203 16.22 -5.24 22.89
CA GLU A 203 16.50 -3.86 22.51
C GLU A 203 15.63 -3.46 21.32
N TRP A 204 15.23 -2.21 21.26
CA TRP A 204 14.45 -1.70 20.14
C TRP A 204 14.89 -0.29 19.74
N ALA A 205 14.67 0.04 18.48
CA ALA A 205 14.90 1.38 17.96
C ALA A 205 13.82 1.76 16.96
N HIS A 206 13.29 2.97 17.08
CA HIS A 206 12.38 3.55 16.10
C HIS A 206 13.15 3.84 14.81
N CYS A 207 12.85 3.10 13.76
CA CYS A 207 13.52 3.13 12.46
C CYS A 207 12.49 3.26 11.34
N PRO A 208 11.89 4.46 11.14
CA PRO A 208 10.94 4.67 10.05
C PRO A 208 11.50 4.19 8.70
N SER A 209 10.70 3.41 8.00
CA SER A 209 11.06 2.81 6.71
C SER A 209 9.97 3.07 5.66
N ASP A 210 9.15 2.09 5.33
CA ASP A 210 7.97 2.29 4.46
C ASP A 210 6.79 2.94 5.20
N SER A 211 6.85 2.98 6.52
CA SER A 211 5.94 3.71 7.39
C SER A 211 6.67 4.36 8.57
N ASP A 212 6.07 5.38 9.13
CA ASP A 212 6.64 6.17 10.22
C ASP A 212 6.52 5.52 11.61
N ASP A 213 5.92 4.34 11.69
CA ASP A 213 5.79 3.51 12.91
C ASP A 213 6.70 2.28 12.90
N SER A 214 7.62 2.18 11.94
CA SER A 214 8.53 1.03 11.85
C SER A 214 9.55 1.02 12.98
N VAL A 215 9.71 -0.15 13.60
CA VAL A 215 10.63 -0.40 14.71
C VAL A 215 11.49 -1.62 14.37
N ASN A 216 12.79 -1.50 14.63
CA ASN A 216 13.72 -2.62 14.57
C ASN A 216 13.98 -3.16 15.99
N PHE A 217 14.15 -4.47 16.10
CA PHE A 217 14.33 -5.19 17.36
C PHE A 217 15.63 -5.99 17.36
N TYR A 218 16.36 -5.98 18.47
CA TYR A 218 17.60 -6.72 18.62
C TYR A 218 17.56 -7.63 19.85
N PHE A 219 17.79 -8.90 19.62
CA PHE A 219 17.89 -9.96 20.61
C PHE A 219 19.37 -10.27 20.86
N ALA A 220 19.99 -9.53 21.79
CA ALA A 220 21.43 -9.57 22.02
C ALA A 220 21.92 -10.98 22.41
N SER A 221 21.11 -11.74 23.15
CA SER A 221 21.41 -13.13 23.55
C SER A 221 21.64 -14.07 22.35
N ARG A 222 21.17 -13.71 21.17
CA ARG A 222 21.23 -14.50 19.92
C ARG A 222 22.00 -13.80 18.80
N GLY A 223 22.41 -12.56 19.00
CA GLY A 223 22.94 -11.73 17.92
C GLY A 223 21.93 -11.55 16.77
N LEU A 224 20.64 -11.55 17.07
CA LEU A 224 19.55 -11.52 16.08
C LEU A 224 18.92 -10.13 16.00
N CYS A 225 18.87 -9.57 14.80
CA CYS A 225 18.08 -8.37 14.51
C CYS A 225 16.85 -8.74 13.66
N VAL A 226 15.66 -8.34 14.11
CA VAL A 226 14.42 -8.39 13.31
C VAL A 226 14.01 -6.96 12.97
N HIS A 227 13.71 -6.70 11.69
CA HIS A 227 13.60 -5.33 11.19
C HIS A 227 12.69 -5.19 9.98
N ASN A 228 12.34 -3.93 9.64
CA ASN A 228 11.67 -3.55 8.39
C ASN A 228 12.50 -2.57 7.53
N THR A 229 13.81 -2.47 7.77
CA THR A 229 14.69 -1.48 7.11
C THR A 229 15.34 -2.01 5.83
N VAL A 230 15.86 -3.24 5.85
CA VAL A 230 16.57 -3.87 4.72
C VAL A 230 15.58 -4.79 3.99
N TRP A 231 15.32 -4.52 2.72
CA TRP A 231 14.40 -5.31 1.93
C TRP A 231 15.14 -6.20 0.92
N PRO A 232 14.50 -7.27 0.43
CA PRO A 232 15.12 -8.18 -0.56
C PRO A 232 15.15 -7.56 -1.97
N VAL A 233 15.22 -6.24 -2.07
CA VAL A 233 15.26 -5.39 -3.27
C VAL A 233 15.89 -4.05 -2.91
N LEU A 234 16.26 -3.23 -3.89
CA LEU A 234 16.50 -1.81 -3.62
C LEU A 234 15.24 -1.22 -2.97
N PHE A 235 15.39 -0.72 -1.74
CA PHE A 235 14.28 -0.12 -0.99
C PHE A 235 13.66 1.03 -1.79
N ASN A 236 12.33 1.11 -1.88
CA ASN A 236 11.67 2.20 -2.60
C ASN A 236 11.30 3.37 -1.68
N VAL A 237 11.88 4.54 -1.92
CA VAL A 237 11.50 5.80 -1.23
C VAL A 237 10.24 6.44 -1.82
N TYR A 238 9.67 5.84 -2.86
CA TYR A 238 8.37 6.18 -3.45
C TYR A 238 7.47 4.96 -3.45
N ALA A 239 6.17 5.14 -3.53
CA ALA A 239 5.24 4.07 -3.86
C ALA A 239 4.41 4.49 -5.08
N ILE A 240 4.43 3.69 -6.16
CA ILE A 240 3.66 4.00 -7.39
C ILE A 240 2.15 4.02 -7.13
N ARG A 241 1.69 3.34 -6.09
CA ARG A 241 0.30 3.35 -5.62
C ARG A 241 -0.10 4.64 -4.88
N GLY A 242 0.87 5.50 -4.58
CA GLY A 242 0.70 6.62 -3.66
C GLY A 242 0.96 6.22 -2.20
N GLU A 243 1.75 7.00 -1.52
CA GLU A 243 2.09 6.87 -0.11
C GLU A 243 2.64 8.21 0.38
N GLU A 244 2.76 8.38 1.70
CA GLU A 244 3.47 9.51 2.25
C GLU A 244 4.95 9.51 1.84
N TYR A 245 5.54 10.71 1.83
CA TYR A 245 6.97 10.87 1.50
C TYR A 245 7.84 10.12 2.50
N ARG A 246 8.66 9.23 2.00
CA ARG A 246 9.68 8.49 2.75
C ARG A 246 10.99 9.24 2.64
N ASP A 247 11.38 9.91 3.73
CA ASP A 247 12.64 10.67 3.76
C ASP A 247 13.85 9.72 3.78
N PRO A 248 14.72 9.71 2.76
CA PRO A 248 15.90 8.84 2.74
C PRO A 248 16.82 9.05 3.94
N ARG A 249 16.90 10.26 4.48
CA ARG A 249 17.74 10.56 5.66
C ARG A 249 17.26 9.85 6.91
N VAL A 250 15.95 9.65 7.03
CA VAL A 250 15.36 8.89 8.13
C VAL A 250 15.64 7.40 7.95
N LEU A 251 15.47 6.89 6.73
CA LEU A 251 15.77 5.51 6.38
C LEU A 251 17.25 5.16 6.61
N LEU A 252 18.18 6.06 6.27
CA LEU A 252 19.62 5.87 6.50
C LEU A 252 19.94 5.64 7.98
N ARG A 253 19.27 6.34 8.91
CA ARG A 253 19.44 6.10 10.36
C ARG A 253 19.03 4.68 10.77
N GLY A 254 18.01 4.12 10.13
CA GLY A 254 17.59 2.73 10.35
C GLY A 254 18.66 1.73 9.90
N PHE A 255 19.30 1.95 8.75
CA PHE A 255 20.45 1.13 8.30
C PHE A 255 21.63 1.28 9.26
N ASP A 256 21.96 2.50 9.68
CA ASP A 256 23.06 2.76 10.62
C ASP A 256 22.79 2.08 11.98
N GLN A 257 21.54 2.02 12.43
CA GLN A 257 21.17 1.30 13.66
C GLN A 257 21.35 -0.22 13.53
N VAL A 258 20.96 -0.82 12.41
CA VAL A 258 21.20 -2.24 12.14
C VAL A 258 22.70 -2.55 12.15
N LEU A 259 23.51 -1.70 11.51
CA LEU A 259 24.97 -1.85 11.47
C LEU A 259 25.62 -1.68 12.86
N ALA A 260 25.08 -0.78 13.70
CA ALA A 260 25.58 -0.54 15.05
C ALA A 260 25.36 -1.73 16.00
N TRP A 261 24.31 -2.52 15.81
CA TRP A 261 24.06 -3.73 16.58
C TRP A 261 24.95 -4.92 16.20
N GLU A 262 25.62 -4.86 15.04
CA GLU A 262 26.51 -5.93 14.54
C GLU A 262 25.89 -7.34 14.61
N PRO A 263 24.69 -7.57 14.07
CA PRO A 263 24.00 -8.84 14.24
C PRO A 263 24.72 -10.00 13.53
N GLU A 264 24.60 -11.20 14.12
CA GLU A 264 24.96 -12.48 13.49
C GLU A 264 23.88 -12.95 12.53
N HIS A 265 22.62 -12.61 12.82
CA HIS A 265 21.45 -13.00 12.06
C HIS A 265 20.56 -11.78 11.84
N LEU A 266 20.06 -11.63 10.62
CA LEU A 266 19.23 -10.53 10.18
C LEU A 266 17.97 -11.09 9.53
N ILE A 267 16.79 -10.82 10.11
CA ILE A 267 15.50 -11.24 9.59
C ILE A 267 14.69 -10.01 9.25
N GLY A 268 14.35 -9.84 7.98
CA GLY A 268 13.48 -8.75 7.52
C GLY A 268 12.00 -9.09 7.66
N ALA A 269 11.15 -8.06 7.65
CA ALA A 269 9.71 -8.24 7.42
C ALA A 269 9.43 -8.88 6.04
N HIS A 270 10.42 -8.88 5.14
CA HIS A 270 10.36 -9.46 3.80
C HIS A 270 11.64 -10.21 3.44
N GLY A 271 11.47 -11.28 2.65
CA GLY A 271 12.58 -12.04 2.07
C GLY A 271 13.34 -12.94 3.06
N PRO A 272 14.37 -13.65 2.58
CA PRO A 272 15.10 -14.63 3.37
C PRO A 272 16.00 -13.97 4.43
N ALA A 273 16.26 -14.72 5.49
CA ALA A 273 17.23 -14.35 6.51
C ALA A 273 18.67 -14.26 5.94
N ILE A 274 19.47 -13.37 6.50
CA ILE A 274 20.90 -13.25 6.21
C ILE A 274 21.68 -13.59 7.48
N SER A 275 22.68 -14.47 7.38
CA SER A 275 23.50 -14.88 8.52
C SER A 275 24.98 -14.62 8.26
N GLY A 276 25.71 -14.30 9.35
CA GLY A 276 27.13 -13.96 9.36
C GLY A 276 27.42 -12.47 9.41
N LYS A 277 28.04 -11.99 10.49
CA LYS A 277 28.37 -10.57 10.74
C LYS A 277 29.01 -9.87 9.54
N LYS A 278 30.02 -10.50 8.94
CA LYS A 278 30.74 -9.94 7.79
C LYS A 278 29.81 -9.74 6.61
N GLN A 279 29.03 -10.76 6.25
CA GLN A 279 28.12 -10.72 5.12
C GLN A 279 27.01 -9.68 5.35
N ILE A 280 26.43 -9.63 6.55
CA ILE A 280 25.42 -8.64 6.92
C ILE A 280 26.00 -7.24 6.81
N ARG A 281 27.17 -6.98 7.42
CA ARG A 281 27.83 -5.68 7.36
C ARG A 281 28.06 -5.24 5.91
N GLU A 282 28.65 -6.08 5.08
CA GLU A 282 28.95 -5.75 3.68
C GLU A 282 27.70 -5.44 2.87
N ARG A 283 26.68 -6.27 2.99
CA ARG A 283 25.45 -6.12 2.19
C ARG A 283 24.58 -4.96 2.66
N VAL A 284 24.41 -4.79 3.98
CA VAL A 284 23.63 -3.68 4.56
C VAL A 284 24.33 -2.35 4.28
N THR A 285 25.67 -2.28 4.40
CA THR A 285 26.43 -1.07 4.02
C THR A 285 26.21 -0.72 2.55
N ARG A 286 26.25 -1.69 1.64
CA ARG A 286 26.02 -1.45 0.22
C ARG A 286 24.61 -0.93 -0.06
N SER A 287 23.59 -1.49 0.61
CA SER A 287 22.19 -1.01 0.51
C SER A 287 22.04 0.41 1.04
N ARG A 288 22.64 0.69 2.19
CA ARG A 288 22.70 2.03 2.78
C ARG A 288 23.33 3.05 1.84
N ASP A 289 24.48 2.70 1.27
CA ASP A 289 25.24 3.59 0.37
C ASP A 289 24.51 3.83 -0.95
N ALA A 290 23.76 2.86 -1.47
CA ALA A 290 22.90 3.05 -2.63
C ALA A 290 21.81 4.10 -2.38
N ILE A 291 21.16 4.07 -1.22
CA ILE A 291 20.15 5.07 -0.83
C ILE A 291 20.81 6.45 -0.64
N GLN A 292 21.96 6.50 0.03
CA GLN A 292 22.70 7.75 0.21
C GLN A 292 23.15 8.34 -1.12
N PHE A 293 23.65 7.52 -2.04
CA PHE A 293 24.03 7.96 -3.38
C PHE A 293 22.86 8.64 -4.11
N LEU A 294 21.68 8.03 -4.09
CA LEU A 294 20.48 8.61 -4.72
C LEU A 294 20.10 9.96 -4.10
N TRP A 295 20.18 10.07 -2.78
CA TRP A 295 19.95 11.32 -2.08
C TRP A 295 21.00 12.38 -2.50
N ASP A 296 22.29 12.07 -2.34
CA ASP A 296 23.38 13.02 -2.55
C ASP A 296 23.41 13.53 -4.00
N GLN A 297 23.24 12.62 -5.00
CA GLN A 297 23.24 13.02 -6.40
C GLN A 297 21.98 13.81 -6.79
N THR A 298 20.84 13.53 -6.17
CA THR A 298 19.64 14.34 -6.39
C THR A 298 19.82 15.75 -5.82
N VAL A 299 20.30 15.89 -4.59
CA VAL A 299 20.59 17.20 -3.98
C VAL A 299 21.62 17.97 -4.78
N ARG A 300 22.68 17.29 -5.24
CA ARG A 300 23.70 17.89 -6.11
C ARG A 300 23.10 18.43 -7.41
N GLY A 301 22.18 17.69 -8.05
CA GLY A 301 21.48 18.13 -9.26
C GLY A 301 20.58 19.34 -8.99
N ILE A 302 19.81 19.31 -7.89
CA ILE A 302 18.98 20.43 -7.44
C ILE A 302 19.83 21.70 -7.27
N ASN A 303 20.98 21.59 -6.60
CA ASN A 303 21.88 22.71 -6.36
C ASN A 303 22.53 23.25 -7.65
N LYS A 304 22.56 22.45 -8.73
CA LYS A 304 22.98 22.88 -10.07
C LYS A 304 21.84 23.51 -10.89
N GLY A 305 20.64 23.58 -10.37
CA GLY A 305 19.48 24.12 -11.06
C GLY A 305 18.86 23.19 -12.09
N TRP A 306 19.16 21.89 -12.05
CA TRP A 306 18.55 20.92 -12.96
C TRP A 306 17.12 20.59 -12.55
N THR A 307 16.27 20.35 -13.54
CA THR A 307 14.90 19.86 -13.34
C THR A 307 14.89 18.42 -12.81
N ALA A 308 13.77 17.98 -12.27
CA ALA A 308 13.62 16.60 -11.79
C ALA A 308 13.90 15.57 -12.90
N ASP A 309 13.44 15.86 -14.13
CA ASP A 309 13.63 14.97 -15.28
C ASP A 309 15.10 14.92 -15.75
N GLU A 310 15.79 16.06 -15.76
CA GLU A 310 17.23 16.12 -16.08
C GLU A 310 18.08 15.39 -15.06
N ILE A 311 17.73 15.46 -13.77
CA ILE A 311 18.46 14.70 -12.72
C ILE A 311 18.18 13.21 -12.88
N ALA A 312 16.92 12.81 -13.09
CA ALA A 312 16.53 11.42 -13.25
C ALA A 312 17.19 10.73 -14.45
N ASP A 313 17.42 11.47 -15.54
CA ASP A 313 18.17 10.97 -16.70
C ASP A 313 19.66 10.72 -16.38
N ARG A 314 20.28 11.60 -15.59
CA ARG A 314 21.72 11.57 -15.28
C ARG A 314 22.11 10.65 -14.14
N VAL A 315 21.23 10.48 -13.15
CA VAL A 315 21.54 9.68 -11.95
C VAL A 315 21.26 8.21 -12.23
N LYS A 316 22.32 7.42 -12.26
CA LYS A 316 22.27 5.95 -12.36
C LYS A 316 23.03 5.38 -11.16
N LEU A 317 22.58 4.26 -10.63
CA LEU A 317 23.28 3.59 -9.53
C LEU A 317 24.72 3.23 -9.94
N PRO A 318 25.66 3.23 -9.00
CA PRO A 318 27.04 2.79 -9.25
C PRO A 318 27.09 1.35 -9.77
N ALA A 319 28.12 1.03 -10.52
CA ALA A 319 28.40 -0.34 -10.97
C ALA A 319 28.50 -1.29 -9.75
N GLY A 320 27.97 -2.50 -9.90
CA GLY A 320 27.94 -3.52 -8.85
C GLY A 320 26.69 -3.48 -7.95
N CYS A 321 25.81 -2.48 -8.08
CA CYS A 321 24.52 -2.51 -7.39
C CYS A 321 23.61 -3.63 -7.93
N ASP A 322 23.79 -4.07 -9.17
CA ASP A 322 23.03 -5.18 -9.75
C ASP A 322 23.54 -6.57 -9.34
N ASP A 323 24.69 -6.64 -8.64
CA ASP A 323 25.29 -7.91 -8.19
C ASP A 323 24.60 -8.50 -6.93
N ASP A 324 23.83 -7.70 -6.22
CA ASP A 324 23.11 -8.11 -5.02
C ASP A 324 21.63 -7.71 -5.13
N TYR A 325 20.72 -8.64 -4.83
CA TYR A 325 19.28 -8.36 -4.85
C TYR A 325 18.89 -7.22 -3.89
N LEU A 326 19.62 -6.98 -2.79
CA LEU A 326 19.34 -5.89 -1.85
C LEU A 326 19.52 -4.50 -2.47
N THR A 327 20.29 -4.37 -3.54
CA THR A 327 20.58 -3.11 -4.22
C THR A 327 20.10 -3.07 -5.67
N SER A 328 19.61 -4.20 -6.20
CA SER A 328 19.07 -4.28 -7.55
C SER A 328 17.71 -3.59 -7.68
N GLU A 329 17.46 -2.94 -8.80
CA GLU A 329 16.23 -2.20 -9.12
C GLU A 329 15.02 -3.13 -9.39
N LEU A 330 14.82 -4.12 -8.50
CA LEU A 330 13.73 -5.10 -8.62
C LEU A 330 12.38 -4.57 -8.10
N TYR A 331 12.42 -3.44 -7.39
CA TYR A 331 11.24 -2.75 -6.85
C TYR A 331 11.44 -1.24 -6.81
N GLY A 332 12.40 -0.72 -6.05
CA GLY A 332 12.86 0.65 -6.13
C GLY A 332 13.59 0.88 -7.46
N VAL A 333 13.37 2.04 -8.10
CA VAL A 333 13.99 2.44 -9.36
C VAL A 333 14.64 3.80 -9.18
N ALA A 334 15.92 3.93 -9.50
CA ALA A 334 16.72 5.15 -9.28
C ALA A 334 16.06 6.40 -9.87
N GLU A 335 15.58 6.30 -11.12
CA GLU A 335 14.87 7.38 -11.82
C GLU A 335 13.65 7.90 -11.04
N HIS A 336 12.89 7.01 -10.40
CA HIS A 336 11.70 7.36 -9.63
C HIS A 336 12.05 7.84 -8.21
N HIS A 337 13.14 7.32 -7.63
CA HIS A 337 13.67 7.85 -6.36
C HIS A 337 14.07 9.31 -6.50
N VAL A 338 14.79 9.66 -7.59
CA VAL A 338 15.20 11.04 -7.88
C VAL A 338 13.98 11.96 -7.93
N ARG A 339 12.93 11.59 -8.67
CA ARG A 339 11.70 12.41 -8.76
C ARG A 339 11.02 12.58 -7.40
N GLN A 340 10.98 11.51 -6.61
CA GLN A 340 10.37 11.56 -5.28
C GLN A 340 11.18 12.41 -4.30
N ILE A 341 12.50 12.26 -4.28
CA ILE A 341 13.40 13.06 -3.44
C ILE A 341 13.31 14.54 -3.85
N PHE A 342 13.32 14.82 -5.16
CA PHE A 342 13.13 16.18 -5.66
C PHE A 342 11.82 16.78 -5.16
N ALA A 343 10.69 16.09 -5.34
CA ALA A 343 9.37 16.55 -4.90
C ALA A 343 9.31 16.75 -3.37
N GLY A 344 9.96 15.87 -2.60
CA GLY A 344 10.04 16.00 -1.14
C GLY A 344 10.83 17.21 -0.65
N LEU A 345 11.81 17.68 -1.44
CA LEU A 345 12.66 18.83 -1.10
C LEU A 345 12.15 20.16 -1.69
N ARG A 346 11.64 20.13 -2.93
CA ARG A 346 11.33 21.32 -3.73
C ARG A 346 9.82 21.50 -3.95
N GLY A 347 9.02 20.48 -3.67
CA GLY A 347 7.60 20.48 -4.01
C GLY A 347 7.34 20.19 -5.49
N TRP A 348 6.23 20.70 -6.02
CA TRP A 348 5.72 20.34 -7.35
C TRP A 348 6.47 21.01 -8.52
N PHE A 349 7.05 22.21 -8.29
CA PHE A 349 7.68 22.99 -9.36
C PHE A 349 9.19 22.71 -9.44
N ASP A 350 9.61 22.19 -10.59
CA ASP A 350 10.99 21.76 -10.83
C ASP A 350 11.84 22.76 -11.63
N GLY A 351 11.28 23.94 -11.97
CA GLY A 351 11.98 24.98 -12.72
C GLY A 351 11.76 24.93 -14.24
N ASP A 352 11.02 23.94 -14.75
CA ASP A 352 10.60 23.91 -16.15
C ASP A 352 9.48 24.95 -16.36
N GLU A 353 9.77 25.99 -17.13
CA GLU A 353 8.86 27.10 -17.36
C GLU A 353 7.51 26.65 -17.94
N SER A 354 7.50 25.58 -18.74
CA SER A 354 6.28 25.04 -19.33
C SER A 354 5.31 24.44 -18.32
N LYS A 355 5.81 24.08 -17.13
CA LYS A 355 5.04 23.51 -16.03
C LYS A 355 4.48 24.57 -15.07
N LEU A 356 4.85 25.86 -15.19
CA LEU A 356 4.36 26.91 -14.30
C LEU A 356 2.84 27.15 -14.47
N PHE A 357 2.39 27.28 -15.72
CA PHE A 357 0.97 27.32 -16.09
C PHE A 357 0.75 26.41 -17.30
N PRO A 358 0.68 25.08 -17.08
CA PRO A 358 0.54 24.15 -18.19
C PRO A 358 -0.81 24.30 -18.88
N MET A 359 -0.79 24.11 -20.19
CA MET A 359 -2.03 24.02 -20.98
C MET A 359 -2.88 22.83 -20.50
N GLU A 360 -4.21 22.91 -20.68
CA GLU A 360 -5.10 21.78 -20.45
C GLU A 360 -4.57 20.53 -21.20
N PRO A 361 -4.46 19.37 -20.53
CA PRO A 361 -3.75 18.21 -21.11
C PRO A 361 -4.31 17.72 -22.45
N ALA A 362 -5.63 17.64 -22.63
CA ALA A 362 -6.21 17.16 -23.88
C ALA A 362 -5.99 18.16 -25.03
N GLU A 363 -6.07 19.48 -24.76
CA GLU A 363 -5.76 20.51 -25.72
C GLU A 363 -4.27 20.50 -26.10
N ARG A 364 -3.36 20.37 -25.11
CA ARG A 364 -1.93 20.24 -25.37
C ARG A 364 -1.64 19.06 -26.28
N TYR A 365 -2.21 17.89 -25.98
CA TYR A 365 -2.01 16.72 -26.81
C TYR A 365 -2.56 16.88 -28.22
N GLN A 366 -3.70 17.53 -28.38
CA GLN A 366 -4.26 17.82 -29.71
C GLN A 366 -3.31 18.71 -30.54
N ARG A 367 -2.76 19.77 -29.93
CA ARG A 367 -1.79 20.66 -30.63
C ARG A 367 -0.50 19.92 -31.01
N LEU A 368 -0.01 19.00 -30.13
CA LEU A 368 1.13 18.15 -30.47
C LEU A 368 0.80 17.22 -31.65
N ILE A 369 -0.35 16.58 -31.64
CA ILE A 369 -0.80 15.72 -32.74
C ILE A 369 -0.87 16.52 -34.04
N ASP A 370 -1.46 17.71 -34.04
CA ASP A 370 -1.59 18.55 -35.23
C ASP A 370 -0.21 19.00 -35.74
N GLY A 371 0.68 19.43 -34.83
CA GLY A 371 2.05 19.82 -35.16
C GLY A 371 2.90 18.71 -35.75
N PHE A 372 2.62 17.45 -35.38
CA PHE A 372 3.30 16.26 -35.91
C PHE A 372 2.64 15.69 -37.19
N GLY A 373 1.70 16.42 -37.80
CA GLY A 373 1.08 16.05 -39.06
C GLY A 373 -0.22 15.24 -38.93
N GLY A 374 -0.83 15.29 -37.77
CA GLY A 374 -2.12 14.71 -37.48
C GLY A 374 -2.07 13.27 -36.92
N ARG A 375 -3.20 12.79 -36.41
CA ARG A 375 -3.36 11.53 -35.67
C ARG A 375 -2.75 10.31 -36.40
N SER A 376 -2.98 10.17 -37.69
CA SER A 376 -2.45 9.05 -38.48
C SER A 376 -0.91 9.04 -38.50
N LYS A 377 -0.31 10.21 -38.68
CA LYS A 377 1.17 10.34 -38.69
C LYS A 377 1.79 10.06 -37.32
N VAL A 378 1.17 10.58 -36.25
CA VAL A 378 1.63 10.31 -34.88
C VAL A 378 1.53 8.83 -34.57
N ARG A 379 0.45 8.13 -34.96
CA ARG A 379 0.30 6.69 -34.77
C ARG A 379 1.38 5.92 -35.50
N GLU A 380 1.66 6.25 -36.78
CA GLU A 380 2.73 5.63 -37.58
C GLU A 380 4.12 5.84 -36.93
N GLN A 381 4.42 7.06 -36.49
CA GLN A 381 5.69 7.38 -35.84
C GLN A 381 5.85 6.66 -34.51
N SER A 382 4.80 6.63 -33.68
CA SER A 382 4.80 5.90 -32.40
C SER A 382 5.01 4.41 -32.60
N ALA A 383 4.31 3.79 -33.55
CA ALA A 383 4.49 2.36 -33.88
C ALA A 383 5.93 2.08 -34.36
N ARG A 384 6.47 2.92 -35.24
CA ARG A 384 7.85 2.81 -35.74
C ARG A 384 8.87 2.99 -34.61
N ALA A 385 8.67 3.95 -33.69
CA ALA A 385 9.53 4.13 -32.53
C ALA A 385 9.53 2.88 -31.65
N LEU A 386 8.36 2.29 -31.39
CA LEU A 386 8.24 1.05 -30.64
C LEU A 386 8.98 -0.11 -31.32
N ASP A 387 8.80 -0.28 -32.63
CA ASP A 387 9.46 -1.32 -33.41
C ASP A 387 10.99 -1.14 -33.45
N ASN A 388 11.46 0.12 -33.41
CA ASN A 388 12.88 0.50 -33.31
C ASN A 388 13.42 0.49 -31.87
N ASN A 389 12.67 -0.03 -30.91
CA ASN A 389 13.07 -0.11 -29.51
C ASN A 389 13.13 1.23 -28.74
N ASP A 390 12.65 2.32 -29.31
CA ASP A 390 12.51 3.61 -28.63
C ASP A 390 11.17 3.67 -27.87
N VAL A 391 11.11 2.89 -26.79
CA VAL A 391 9.88 2.70 -26.02
C VAL A 391 9.42 3.98 -25.33
N ARG A 392 10.35 4.83 -24.87
CA ARG A 392 10.03 6.09 -24.18
C ARG A 392 9.27 7.05 -25.10
N TRP A 393 9.83 7.28 -26.27
CA TRP A 393 9.22 8.15 -27.27
C TRP A 393 7.92 7.57 -27.83
N ALA A 394 7.89 6.26 -28.11
CA ALA A 394 6.69 5.58 -28.52
C ALA A 394 5.54 5.75 -27.50
N THR A 395 5.86 5.59 -26.20
CA THR A 395 4.89 5.74 -25.12
C THR A 395 4.36 7.17 -25.01
N GLU A 396 5.24 8.15 -25.16
CA GLU A 396 4.86 9.57 -25.11
C GLU A 396 3.86 9.89 -26.23
N MET A 397 4.18 9.56 -27.47
CA MET A 397 3.28 9.80 -28.63
C MET A 397 1.96 9.01 -28.52
N ALA A 398 2.02 7.74 -28.10
CA ALA A 398 0.82 6.93 -27.88
C ALA A 398 -0.07 7.51 -26.78
N THR A 399 0.54 8.15 -25.76
CA THR A 399 -0.20 8.85 -24.70
C THR A 399 -0.97 10.05 -25.23
N TRP A 400 -0.37 10.84 -26.14
CA TRP A 400 -1.09 11.95 -26.75
C TRP A 400 -2.35 11.45 -27.47
N LEU A 401 -2.22 10.38 -28.27
CA LEU A 401 -3.32 9.79 -29.01
C LEU A 401 -4.45 9.27 -28.10
N ALA A 402 -4.06 8.56 -27.04
CA ALA A 402 -5.00 7.88 -26.16
C ALA A 402 -5.72 8.81 -25.16
N ARG A 403 -5.18 10.03 -24.91
CA ARG A 403 -5.72 10.98 -23.93
C ARG A 403 -6.36 12.22 -24.53
N THR A 404 -6.49 12.31 -25.85
CA THR A 404 -7.25 13.37 -26.53
C THR A 404 -8.71 13.00 -26.72
N THR A 405 -9.56 14.00 -26.92
CA THR A 405 -10.93 13.80 -27.38
C THR A 405 -10.92 13.07 -28.72
N GLY A 406 -11.77 12.04 -28.87
CA GLY A 406 -11.81 11.23 -30.10
C GLY A 406 -10.72 10.14 -30.16
N ALA A 407 -10.10 9.76 -29.04
CA ALA A 407 -9.22 8.61 -28.97
C ALA A 407 -9.91 7.33 -29.44
N THR A 408 -9.29 6.62 -30.38
CA THR A 408 -9.84 5.39 -30.98
C THR A 408 -9.38 4.15 -30.20
N ALA A 409 -10.01 3.00 -30.48
CA ALA A 409 -9.56 1.70 -29.95
C ALA A 409 -8.11 1.40 -30.37
N ASP A 410 -7.71 1.74 -31.61
CA ASP A 410 -6.35 1.55 -32.10
C ASP A 410 -5.32 2.41 -31.35
N ASP A 411 -5.67 3.64 -30.98
CA ASP A 411 -4.81 4.52 -30.19
C ASP A 411 -4.56 3.93 -28.79
N LYS A 412 -5.63 3.44 -28.16
CA LYS A 412 -5.54 2.75 -26.87
C LYS A 412 -4.76 1.45 -26.96
N ALA A 413 -4.97 0.66 -28.02
CA ALA A 413 -4.23 -0.57 -28.26
C ALA A 413 -2.73 -0.32 -28.48
N LEU A 414 -2.35 0.76 -29.18
CA LEU A 414 -0.95 1.14 -29.34
C LEU A 414 -0.31 1.50 -28.00
N LEU A 415 -0.97 2.30 -27.17
CA LEU A 415 -0.49 2.61 -25.81
C LEU A 415 -0.41 1.34 -24.95
N ALA A 416 -1.37 0.43 -25.08
CA ALA A 416 -1.33 -0.86 -24.38
C ALA A 416 -0.11 -1.71 -24.79
N ARG A 417 0.26 -1.72 -26.07
CA ARG A 417 1.50 -2.36 -26.54
C ARG A 417 2.74 -1.72 -25.92
N CYS A 418 2.83 -0.39 -25.88
CA CYS A 418 3.92 0.32 -25.20
C CYS A 418 4.02 -0.06 -23.72
N MET A 419 2.89 -0.10 -23.01
CA MET A 419 2.84 -0.48 -21.60
C MET A 419 3.29 -1.95 -21.39
N ARG A 420 2.86 -2.89 -22.23
CA ARG A 420 3.37 -4.28 -22.18
C ARG A 420 4.87 -4.34 -22.39
N THR A 421 5.38 -3.61 -23.37
CA THR A 421 6.83 -3.56 -23.62
C THR A 421 7.61 -3.05 -22.41
N ILE A 422 7.13 -2.01 -21.74
CA ILE A 422 7.69 -1.55 -20.47
C ILE A 422 7.64 -2.65 -19.42
N GLY A 423 6.47 -3.27 -19.24
CA GLY A 423 6.27 -4.33 -18.24
C GLY A 423 7.14 -5.57 -18.48
N GLU A 424 7.37 -5.96 -19.73
CA GLU A 424 8.23 -7.10 -20.08
C GLU A 424 9.73 -6.81 -19.88
N ARG A 425 10.14 -5.55 -19.96
CA ARG A 425 11.56 -5.14 -19.95
C ARG A 425 12.06 -4.61 -18.61
N THR A 426 11.19 -4.14 -17.77
CA THR A 426 11.59 -3.64 -16.44
C THR A 426 11.88 -4.80 -15.49
N PRO A 427 12.98 -4.76 -14.72
CA PRO A 427 13.20 -5.70 -13.63
C PRO A 427 12.30 -5.40 -12.42
N ALA A 428 11.80 -4.16 -12.28
CA ALA A 428 11.00 -3.71 -11.14
C ALA A 428 9.58 -4.26 -11.19
N ALA A 429 9.23 -5.14 -10.26
CA ALA A 429 7.95 -5.83 -10.22
C ALA A 429 6.76 -4.88 -10.11
N ASN A 430 6.84 -3.84 -9.28
CA ASN A 430 5.79 -2.85 -9.10
C ASN A 430 5.51 -2.06 -10.39
N ILE A 431 6.53 -1.70 -11.14
CA ILE A 431 6.41 -1.01 -12.44
C ILE A 431 5.82 -1.95 -13.49
N ARG A 432 6.31 -3.21 -13.55
CA ARG A 432 5.76 -4.24 -14.42
C ARG A 432 4.26 -4.42 -14.18
N ASN A 433 3.89 -4.62 -12.94
CA ASN A 433 2.52 -4.92 -12.55
C ASN A 433 1.58 -3.74 -12.86
N TRP A 434 2.01 -2.52 -12.59
CA TRP A 434 1.28 -1.31 -12.96
C TRP A 434 1.11 -1.19 -14.47
N ALA A 435 2.19 -1.36 -15.23
CA ALA A 435 2.18 -1.23 -16.69
C ALA A 435 1.25 -2.28 -17.35
N LEU A 436 1.31 -3.53 -16.92
CA LEU A 436 0.46 -4.59 -17.45
C LEU A 436 -1.01 -4.40 -17.06
N THR A 437 -1.29 -3.99 -15.83
CA THR A 437 -2.65 -3.66 -15.39
C THR A 437 -3.21 -2.50 -16.23
N ARG A 438 -2.40 -1.48 -16.50
CA ARG A 438 -2.77 -0.36 -17.35
C ARG A 438 -3.00 -0.78 -18.81
N ALA A 439 -2.14 -1.64 -19.36
CA ALA A 439 -2.32 -2.18 -20.71
C ALA A 439 -3.67 -2.89 -20.85
N ARG A 440 -4.01 -3.76 -19.89
CA ARG A 440 -5.26 -4.53 -19.89
C ARG A 440 -6.50 -3.65 -19.70
N HIS A 441 -6.37 -2.52 -19.01
CA HIS A 441 -7.45 -1.54 -18.95
C HIS A 441 -7.63 -0.82 -20.30
N LEU A 442 -6.52 -0.43 -20.95
CA LEU A 442 -6.54 0.31 -22.21
C LEU A 442 -7.16 -0.48 -23.36
N ASP A 443 -6.89 -1.78 -23.46
CA ASP A 443 -7.42 -2.65 -24.52
C ASP A 443 -8.68 -3.46 -24.13
N GLY A 444 -9.19 -3.24 -22.92
CA GLY A 444 -10.41 -3.89 -22.42
C GLY A 444 -10.23 -5.38 -22.07
N SER A 445 -9.01 -5.92 -22.04
CA SER A 445 -8.74 -7.33 -21.70
C SER A 445 -8.78 -7.63 -20.19
N GLY A 446 -8.94 -6.60 -19.34
CA GLY A 446 -9.05 -6.71 -17.88
C GLY A 446 -10.25 -5.98 -17.30
N PRO A 447 -10.91 -6.53 -16.25
CA PRO A 447 -12.12 -5.95 -15.65
C PRO A 447 -11.78 -4.80 -14.69
N MET A 448 -11.21 -3.71 -15.22
CA MET A 448 -10.68 -2.61 -14.40
C MET A 448 -11.70 -1.54 -14.04
N ASP A 449 -12.84 -1.43 -14.74
CA ASP A 449 -13.79 -0.31 -14.60
C ASP A 449 -14.26 -0.10 -13.16
N ARG A 450 -14.51 -1.19 -12.43
CA ARG A 450 -14.93 -1.12 -11.03
C ARG A 450 -13.90 -0.44 -10.11
N TYR A 451 -12.62 -0.47 -10.45
CA TYR A 451 -11.53 0.13 -9.64
C TYR A 451 -11.35 1.61 -9.93
N TYR A 452 -11.91 2.12 -11.03
CA TYR A 452 -11.91 3.54 -11.39
C TYR A 452 -13.16 4.27 -10.89
N GLN A 453 -14.13 3.56 -10.31
CA GLN A 453 -15.26 4.19 -9.64
C GLN A 453 -14.82 4.81 -8.32
N HIS A 454 -15.33 6.01 -8.02
CA HIS A 454 -15.09 6.69 -6.75
C HIS A 454 -15.94 6.02 -5.65
N ARG A 455 -15.47 4.94 -5.08
CA ARG A 455 -16.15 4.19 -4.03
C ARG A 455 -15.16 3.73 -2.96
N PHE A 456 -15.65 3.55 -1.74
CA PHE A 456 -14.84 3.05 -0.64
C PHE A 456 -14.84 1.52 -0.60
N SER A 457 -13.68 0.95 -0.29
CA SER A 457 -13.60 -0.49 0.00
C SER A 457 -14.20 -0.78 1.37
N ALA A 458 -15.16 -1.70 1.45
CA ALA A 458 -15.75 -2.09 2.73
C ALA A 458 -14.69 -2.57 3.74
N ARG A 459 -13.67 -3.30 3.27
CA ARG A 459 -12.55 -3.77 4.11
C ARG A 459 -11.78 -2.62 4.75
N LEU A 460 -11.54 -1.54 4.01
CA LEU A 460 -10.80 -0.39 4.53
C LEU A 460 -11.68 0.45 5.48
N VAL A 461 -12.91 0.74 5.06
CA VAL A 461 -13.85 1.59 5.83
C VAL A 461 -14.24 0.95 7.17
N GLN A 462 -14.30 -0.38 7.25
CA GLN A 462 -14.66 -1.07 8.50
C GLN A 462 -13.71 -0.82 9.68
N HIS A 463 -12.50 -0.34 9.43
CA HIS A 463 -11.52 -0.03 10.47
C HIS A 463 -11.65 1.39 11.04
N HIS A 464 -12.37 2.30 10.33
CA HIS A 464 -12.61 3.67 10.80
C HIS A 464 -13.73 3.73 11.83
N ASP A 465 -13.73 4.73 12.71
CA ASP A 465 -14.89 5.10 13.50
C ASP A 465 -15.95 5.79 12.61
N ASN A 466 -17.17 5.96 13.14
CA ASN A 466 -18.26 6.57 12.40
C ASN A 466 -17.95 8.02 12.02
N ALA A 467 -17.28 8.78 12.89
CA ALA A 467 -16.93 10.15 12.65
C ALA A 467 -15.95 10.28 11.46
N THR A 468 -14.92 9.43 11.41
CA THR A 468 -13.99 9.36 10.28
C THR A 468 -14.69 8.97 9.00
N ILE A 469 -15.61 7.99 9.02
CA ILE A 469 -16.39 7.57 7.84
C ILE A 469 -17.22 8.75 7.29
N ILE A 470 -17.98 9.44 8.15
CA ILE A 470 -18.80 10.58 7.73
C ILE A 470 -17.92 11.75 7.26
N ASN A 471 -16.81 12.01 7.95
CA ASN A 471 -15.86 13.04 7.53
C ASN A 471 -15.29 12.79 6.14
N THR A 472 -15.06 11.52 5.78
CA THR A 472 -14.51 11.14 4.49
C THR A 472 -15.45 11.51 3.32
N LEU A 473 -16.77 11.65 3.56
CA LEU A 473 -17.71 12.07 2.51
C LEU A 473 -17.39 13.45 1.95
N ARG A 474 -16.80 14.36 2.71
CA ARG A 474 -16.50 15.72 2.28
C ARG A 474 -15.64 15.79 1.02
N VAL A 475 -14.71 14.83 0.82
CA VAL A 475 -13.83 14.80 -0.35
C VAL A 475 -14.48 14.14 -1.58
N THR A 476 -15.73 13.70 -1.47
CA THR A 476 -16.49 13.12 -2.57
C THR A 476 -17.60 14.07 -3.07
N LEU A 477 -17.73 15.26 -2.48
CA LEU A 477 -18.74 16.22 -2.87
C LEU A 477 -18.41 16.86 -4.23
N GLU A 478 -19.36 16.84 -5.17
CA GLU A 478 -19.29 17.57 -6.44
C GLU A 478 -19.88 18.97 -6.24
N PRO A 479 -19.06 20.03 -6.19
CA PRO A 479 -19.51 21.36 -5.78
C PRO A 479 -20.58 21.96 -6.69
N SER A 480 -20.52 21.64 -8.00
CA SER A 480 -21.47 22.18 -9.01
C SER A 480 -22.91 21.73 -8.77
N LEU A 481 -23.11 20.60 -8.08
CA LEU A 481 -24.46 20.06 -7.78
C LEU A 481 -25.08 20.65 -6.51
N VAL A 482 -24.32 21.41 -5.73
CA VAL A 482 -24.77 22.03 -4.46
C VAL A 482 -24.62 23.54 -4.46
N GLU A 483 -24.59 24.16 -5.62
CA GLU A 483 -24.51 25.62 -5.75
C GLU A 483 -25.73 26.28 -5.07
N GLY A 484 -25.49 27.25 -4.18
CA GLY A 484 -26.52 27.95 -3.43
C GLY A 484 -27.19 27.14 -2.30
N ILE A 485 -26.77 25.89 -2.05
CA ILE A 485 -27.29 25.09 -0.95
C ILE A 485 -26.58 25.48 0.36
N ASP A 486 -27.39 25.68 1.41
CA ASP A 486 -26.97 25.76 2.81
C ASP A 486 -27.80 24.77 3.62
N HIS A 487 -27.25 23.59 3.93
CA HIS A 487 -28.00 22.47 4.51
C HIS A 487 -27.18 21.71 5.56
N LEU A 488 -27.72 21.58 6.76
CA LEU A 488 -27.13 20.80 7.83
C LEU A 488 -27.77 19.40 7.88
N ALA A 489 -27.06 18.40 7.38
CA ALA A 489 -27.47 17.01 7.43
C ALA A 489 -26.89 16.32 8.67
N ALA A 490 -27.74 15.70 9.47
CA ALA A 490 -27.33 14.84 10.59
C ALA A 490 -27.42 13.37 10.18
N PHE A 491 -26.47 12.57 10.64
CA PHE A 491 -26.42 11.12 10.51
C PHE A 491 -26.37 10.50 11.91
N VAL A 492 -27.37 9.71 12.25
CA VAL A 492 -27.41 8.96 13.51
C VAL A 492 -27.02 7.52 13.20
N VAL A 493 -25.76 7.19 13.46
CA VAL A 493 -25.16 5.87 13.15
C VAL A 493 -24.98 5.08 14.44
N ASP A 494 -25.75 4.00 14.60
CA ASP A 494 -25.81 3.20 15.85
C ASP A 494 -26.00 4.07 17.11
N GLY A 495 -26.82 5.15 17.00
CA GLY A 495 -27.09 6.09 18.08
C GLY A 495 -26.10 7.24 18.23
N GLU A 496 -24.96 7.21 17.54
CA GLU A 496 -23.99 8.31 17.49
C GLU A 496 -24.45 9.36 16.46
N ARG A 497 -24.64 10.62 16.92
CA ARG A 497 -25.10 11.71 16.06
C ARG A 497 -23.91 12.50 15.50
N LEU A 498 -23.75 12.45 14.19
CA LEU A 498 -22.71 13.12 13.39
C LEU A 498 -23.37 14.08 12.40
N SER A 499 -22.71 15.14 12.01
CA SER A 499 -23.30 16.12 11.10
C SER A 499 -22.33 16.62 10.05
N LEU A 500 -22.86 16.84 8.84
CA LEU A 500 -22.18 17.54 7.73
C LEU A 500 -22.97 18.78 7.38
N HIS A 501 -22.34 19.93 7.42
CA HIS A 501 -22.91 21.19 6.91
C HIS A 501 -22.42 21.41 5.48
N VAL A 502 -23.31 21.24 4.51
CA VAL A 502 -23.03 21.50 3.10
C VAL A 502 -23.36 22.96 2.82
N ARG A 503 -22.35 23.74 2.47
CA ARG A 503 -22.44 25.18 2.17
C ARG A 503 -21.24 25.63 1.36
N ASN A 504 -21.41 26.63 0.50
CA ASN A 504 -20.32 27.21 -0.31
C ASN A 504 -19.52 26.14 -1.11
N GLY A 505 -20.19 25.09 -1.57
CA GLY A 505 -19.54 24.00 -2.32
C GLY A 505 -18.65 23.05 -1.50
N VAL A 506 -18.71 23.12 -0.16
CA VAL A 506 -17.97 22.20 0.74
C VAL A 506 -18.90 21.51 1.71
N ALA A 507 -18.53 20.31 2.17
CA ALA A 507 -19.18 19.60 3.27
C ALA A 507 -18.29 19.70 4.51
N VAL A 508 -18.76 20.36 5.55
CA VAL A 508 -17.99 20.63 6.78
C VAL A 508 -18.50 19.75 7.91
N PRO A 509 -17.67 18.85 8.48
CA PRO A 509 -18.04 18.12 9.69
C PRO A 509 -18.27 19.11 10.83
N THR A 510 -19.43 19.02 11.45
CA THR A 510 -19.79 19.88 12.58
C THR A 510 -20.10 19.03 13.81
N ARG A 511 -19.51 19.38 14.94
CA ARG A 511 -19.97 18.90 16.24
C ARG A 511 -21.18 19.74 16.63
N VAL A 512 -22.36 19.31 16.23
CA VAL A 512 -23.58 19.97 16.68
C VAL A 512 -23.89 19.47 18.08
N SER A 513 -24.11 20.41 19.03
CA SER A 513 -24.67 20.01 20.33
C SER A 513 -25.98 19.26 20.08
N THR A 514 -26.31 18.30 20.94
CA THR A 514 -27.53 17.47 20.86
C THR A 514 -28.83 18.26 20.74
N SER A 515 -28.78 19.59 20.95
CA SER A 515 -29.90 20.53 20.95
C SER A 515 -30.06 21.39 19.67
N ALA A 516 -29.08 21.40 18.75
CA ALA A 516 -29.21 22.19 17.52
C ALA A 516 -30.05 21.44 16.49
N ALA A 517 -31.09 22.11 15.96
CA ALA A 517 -31.94 21.56 14.91
C ALA A 517 -31.12 21.36 13.61
N SER A 518 -31.02 20.13 13.12
CA SER A 518 -30.55 19.83 11.77
C SER A 518 -31.65 20.13 10.75
N SER A 519 -31.25 20.49 9.50
CA SER A 519 -32.21 20.65 8.41
C SER A 519 -32.84 19.31 8.03
N SER A 520 -32.06 18.23 8.12
CA SER A 520 -32.52 16.85 7.95
C SER A 520 -31.71 15.89 8.84
N GLU A 521 -32.28 14.72 9.10
CA GLU A 521 -31.61 13.67 9.86
C GLU A 521 -31.85 12.30 9.22
N ALA A 522 -30.81 11.49 9.11
CA ALA A 522 -30.87 10.12 8.63
C ALA A 522 -30.36 9.16 9.72
N THR A 523 -31.21 8.24 10.17
CA THR A 523 -30.88 7.21 11.16
C THR A 523 -30.59 5.88 10.45
N LEU A 524 -29.47 5.26 10.73
CA LEU A 524 -29.02 4.02 10.11
C LEU A 524 -28.00 3.28 10.99
N THR A 525 -27.78 2.00 10.66
CA THR A 525 -26.70 1.23 11.31
C THR A 525 -25.36 1.48 10.60
N ARG A 526 -24.26 1.25 11.33
CA ARG A 526 -22.91 1.27 10.76
C ARG A 526 -22.76 0.33 9.57
N ASN A 527 -23.32 -0.88 9.65
CA ASN A 527 -23.25 -1.84 8.54
C ASN A 527 -23.98 -1.31 7.29
N THR A 528 -25.16 -0.71 7.46
CA THR A 528 -25.88 -0.05 6.36
C THR A 528 -25.04 1.06 5.73
N LEU A 529 -24.38 1.91 6.54
CA LEU A 529 -23.51 2.97 6.05
C LEU A 529 -22.34 2.39 5.22
N ILE A 530 -21.65 1.37 5.72
CA ILE A 530 -20.54 0.71 5.02
C ILE A 530 -21.02 0.09 3.70
N ASP A 531 -22.17 -0.57 3.68
CA ASP A 531 -22.70 -1.22 2.49
C ASP A 531 -23.08 -0.20 1.40
N VAL A 532 -23.68 0.94 1.78
CA VAL A 532 -23.95 2.05 0.86
C VAL A 532 -22.65 2.65 0.32
N LEU A 533 -21.68 2.98 1.18
CA LEU A 533 -20.41 3.60 0.75
C LEU A 533 -19.56 2.67 -0.13
N SER A 534 -19.64 1.37 0.09
CA SER A 534 -18.93 0.36 -0.72
C SER A 534 -19.68 -0.06 -1.98
N GLY A 535 -20.91 0.44 -2.18
CA GLY A 535 -21.73 0.11 -3.35
C GLY A 535 -22.32 -1.31 -3.34
N ARG A 536 -22.43 -1.93 -2.17
CA ARG A 536 -23.12 -3.22 -1.99
C ARG A 536 -24.64 -3.09 -2.02
N THR A 537 -25.13 -1.91 -1.67
CA THR A 537 -26.54 -1.51 -1.75
C THR A 537 -26.62 -0.02 -2.04
N THR A 538 -27.82 0.48 -2.32
CA THR A 538 -28.06 1.89 -2.56
C THR A 538 -28.82 2.56 -1.41
N TRP A 539 -28.69 3.87 -1.30
CA TRP A 539 -29.43 4.67 -0.33
C TRP A 539 -30.96 4.48 -0.49
N SER A 540 -31.42 4.54 -1.74
CA SER A 540 -32.86 4.40 -2.04
C SER A 540 -33.42 3.04 -1.65
N GLU A 541 -32.69 1.93 -1.91
CA GLU A 541 -33.05 0.59 -1.46
C GLU A 541 -33.11 0.50 0.07
N CYS A 542 -32.17 1.14 0.76
CA CYS A 542 -32.14 1.14 2.22
C CYS A 542 -33.28 1.92 2.84
N VAL A 543 -33.67 3.07 2.23
CA VAL A 543 -34.86 3.84 2.64
C VAL A 543 -36.14 3.02 2.41
N GLN A 544 -36.30 2.38 1.25
CA GLN A 544 -37.47 1.54 0.93
C GLN A 544 -37.63 0.37 1.91
N ARG A 545 -36.51 -0.23 2.36
CA ARG A 545 -36.52 -1.33 3.33
C ARG A 545 -36.63 -0.88 4.79
N GLY A 546 -36.64 0.44 5.04
CA GLY A 546 -36.61 1.00 6.39
C GLY A 546 -35.27 0.86 7.12
N SER A 547 -34.21 0.48 6.42
CA SER A 547 -32.85 0.40 7.00
C SER A 547 -32.19 1.77 7.15
N ILE A 548 -32.72 2.78 6.45
CA ILE A 548 -32.44 4.20 6.64
C ILE A 548 -33.78 4.92 6.85
N VAL A 549 -33.89 5.60 7.98
CA VAL A 549 -35.06 6.44 8.30
C VAL A 549 -34.66 7.90 8.18
N VAL A 550 -35.38 8.66 7.35
CA VAL A 550 -35.10 10.08 7.09
C VAL A 550 -36.19 10.92 7.73
N SER A 551 -35.83 12.01 8.40
CA SER A 551 -36.71 13.04 8.94
C SER A 551 -36.21 14.44 8.57
N GLY A 552 -37.09 15.45 8.65
CA GLY A 552 -36.81 16.83 8.24
C GLY A 552 -36.89 17.04 6.72
N ASP A 553 -36.09 17.93 6.17
CA ASP A 553 -36.08 18.26 4.74
C ASP A 553 -35.44 17.15 3.90
N SER A 554 -36.23 16.16 3.54
CA SER A 554 -35.82 15.04 2.70
C SER A 554 -35.51 15.44 1.26
N THR A 555 -36.11 16.53 0.74
CA THR A 555 -35.90 17.00 -0.62
C THR A 555 -34.48 17.52 -0.78
N THR A 556 -34.06 18.45 0.07
CA THR A 556 -32.68 18.98 0.03
C THR A 556 -31.67 17.91 0.42
N LEU A 557 -31.97 17.03 1.38
CA LEU A 557 -31.09 15.89 1.70
C LEU A 557 -30.86 14.98 0.47
N ASN A 558 -31.88 14.73 -0.35
CA ASN A 558 -31.74 13.94 -1.56
C ASN A 558 -30.84 14.62 -2.61
N LEU A 559 -30.90 15.95 -2.74
CA LEU A 559 -29.96 16.70 -3.60
C LEU A 559 -28.53 16.61 -3.06
N VAL A 560 -28.36 16.83 -1.76
CA VAL A 560 -27.04 16.78 -1.09
C VAL A 560 -26.41 15.39 -1.20
N ARG A 561 -27.16 14.32 -0.93
CA ARG A 561 -26.59 12.96 -1.01
C ARG A 561 -26.22 12.58 -2.45
N ALA A 562 -27.00 13.02 -3.43
CA ALA A 562 -26.73 12.77 -4.84
C ALA A 562 -25.51 13.54 -5.36
N ALA A 563 -25.11 14.60 -4.67
CA ALA A 563 -23.93 15.37 -4.99
C ALA A 563 -22.62 14.70 -4.52
N PHE A 564 -22.68 13.74 -3.60
CA PHE A 564 -21.50 12.95 -3.25
C PHE A 564 -21.17 11.96 -4.37
N ASP A 565 -19.92 11.96 -4.84
CA ASP A 565 -19.45 11.07 -5.92
C ASP A 565 -19.24 9.62 -5.44
N VAL A 566 -20.30 9.08 -4.82
CA VAL A 566 -20.35 7.71 -4.29
C VAL A 566 -21.58 7.02 -4.87
N PRO A 567 -21.40 5.99 -5.73
CA PRO A 567 -22.52 5.35 -6.46
C PRO A 567 -23.69 4.92 -5.57
N GLY A 568 -23.44 4.34 -4.40
CA GLY A 568 -24.49 3.92 -3.48
C GLY A 568 -25.27 5.06 -2.82
N LEU A 569 -24.71 6.29 -2.77
CA LEU A 569 -25.41 7.48 -2.29
C LEU A 569 -26.24 8.15 -3.42
N ARG A 570 -25.76 8.11 -4.66
CA ARG A 570 -26.41 8.72 -5.82
C ARG A 570 -27.71 8.03 -6.23
N SER A 571 -27.79 6.73 -6.03
CA SER A 571 -28.93 5.90 -6.45
C SER A 571 -29.97 5.68 -5.37
#